data_b782661ab54df30fde76322fafa7d2b5
#
_entry.id   b782661ab54df30fde76322fafa7d2b5
#
_cell.length_a   1.000
_cell.length_b   1.000
_cell.length_c   1.000
_cell.angle_alpha   90.00
_cell.angle_beta   90.00
_cell.angle_gamma   90.00
#
_symmetry.space_group_name_H-M   'P 1'
#
loop_
_entity.id
_entity.type
_entity.pdbx_description
1 polymer ?
#
loop_
_entity_poly.entity_id
_entity_poly.type
_entity_poly.pdbx_seq_one_letter_code
_entity_poly.pdbx_strand_id
1 'polypeptide(L)'
;MTLNEETIYLHGNLGREWSTKTIESTGKQVIENALAYQPSKDADTTWIDLTVWEDNEGNTDHFDAIIDETSKGSRVIVQGRFKARDYKAKDGTPKKGWNCSVWNIAKVIRPSMKKDPYNGASLVVDGKPVQPGEDWF
;
A
#
# COMPACT_ATOMS: atom_id res chain seq x y z
N MET A 1 0.82 -10.32 -11.28
CA MET A 1 0.08 -11.00 -10.20
C MET A 1 -1.36 -10.53 -10.19
N THR A 2 -2.30 -11.44 -10.17
CA THR A 2 -3.72 -11.12 -10.07
C THR A 2 -4.12 -11.05 -8.61
N LEU A 3 -4.80 -9.97 -8.22
CA LEU A 3 -5.29 -9.80 -6.86
C LEU A 3 -6.41 -10.80 -6.56
N ASN A 4 -6.23 -11.59 -5.52
CA ASN A 4 -7.22 -12.55 -5.04
C ASN A 4 -7.08 -12.72 -3.53
N GLU A 5 -7.92 -13.55 -2.92
CA GLU A 5 -7.90 -13.73 -1.46
C GLU A 5 -6.70 -14.53 -0.94
N GLU A 6 -5.91 -15.11 -1.83
CA GLU A 6 -4.65 -15.76 -1.48
C GLU A 6 -3.47 -14.78 -1.53
N THR A 7 -3.69 -13.59 -2.06
CA THR A 7 -2.66 -12.53 -2.08
C THR A 7 -2.32 -12.14 -0.66
N ILE A 8 -1.02 -12.11 -0.33
CA ILE A 8 -0.56 -11.74 1.02
C ILE A 8 0.23 -10.44 1.04
N TYR A 9 0.65 -9.94 -0.11
CA TYR A 9 1.30 -8.63 -0.19
C TYR A 9 1.02 -7.97 -1.53
N LEU A 10 1.00 -6.64 -1.52
CA LEU A 10 0.89 -5.81 -2.71
C LEU A 10 1.71 -4.55 -2.50
N HIS A 11 2.13 -3.94 -3.59
CA HIS A 11 2.68 -2.59 -3.51
C HIS A 11 1.81 -1.64 -4.33
N GLY A 12 1.81 -0.41 -3.89
CA GLY A 12 1.01 0.63 -4.51
C GLY A 12 1.27 1.96 -3.82
N ASN A 13 0.43 2.94 -4.12
CA ASN A 13 0.57 4.27 -3.56
C ASN A 13 -0.60 4.56 -2.61
N LEU A 14 -0.30 5.19 -1.48
CA LEU A 14 -1.35 5.63 -0.56
C LEU A 14 -2.16 6.75 -1.21
N GLY A 15 -3.47 6.63 -1.11
CA GLY A 15 -4.38 7.56 -1.77
C GLY A 15 -4.74 8.78 -0.93
N ARG A 16 -4.47 8.75 0.36
CA ARG A 16 -4.82 9.84 1.27
C ARG A 16 -3.92 9.82 2.50
N GLU A 17 -4.12 10.76 3.40
CA GLU A 17 -3.49 10.71 4.70
C GLU A 17 -4.19 9.68 5.58
N TRP A 18 -3.46 9.13 6.56
CA TRP A 18 -4.04 8.18 7.50
C TRP A 18 -5.10 8.85 8.37
N SER A 19 -6.19 8.15 8.60
CA SER A 19 -7.23 8.60 9.52
C SER A 19 -7.39 7.61 10.67
N THR A 20 -7.57 8.13 11.88
CA THR A 20 -7.77 7.32 13.08
C THR A 20 -9.26 7.12 13.31
N LYS A 21 -9.64 5.92 13.70
CA LYS A 21 -11.04 5.58 13.95
C LYS A 21 -11.13 4.61 15.12
N THR A 22 -12.19 4.75 15.89
CA THR A 22 -12.56 3.77 16.93
C THR A 22 -13.77 2.99 16.47
N ILE A 23 -13.67 1.67 16.51
CA ILE A 23 -14.78 0.79 16.13
C ILE A 23 -15.77 0.74 17.31
N GLU A 24 -16.97 1.27 17.12
CA GLU A 24 -17.95 1.40 18.20
C GLU A 24 -18.33 0.07 18.85
N SER A 25 -18.47 -0.97 18.03
CA SER A 25 -18.93 -2.28 18.53
C SER A 25 -17.91 -2.97 19.43
N THR A 26 -16.62 -2.67 19.31
CA THR A 26 -15.55 -3.36 20.05
C THR A 26 -14.69 -2.42 20.86
N GLY A 27 -14.75 -1.12 20.61
CA GLY A 27 -13.86 -0.14 21.22
C GLY A 27 -12.43 -0.16 20.67
N LYS A 28 -12.15 -1.00 19.71
CA LYS A 28 -10.80 -1.10 19.14
C LYS A 28 -10.48 0.09 18.27
N GLN A 29 -9.21 0.49 18.29
CA GLN A 29 -8.71 1.58 17.46
C GLN A 29 -8.06 1.04 16.20
N VAL A 30 -8.25 1.76 15.12
CA VAL A 30 -7.65 1.44 13.82
C VAL A 30 -7.19 2.74 13.16
N ILE A 31 -6.23 2.62 12.23
CA ILE A 31 -5.97 3.66 11.25
C ILE A 31 -6.31 3.12 9.87
N GLU A 32 -6.83 3.99 9.04
CA GLU A 32 -7.34 3.62 7.73
C GLU A 32 -6.74 4.48 6.63
N ASN A 33 -6.56 3.85 5.47
CA ASN A 33 -6.12 4.52 4.26
C ASN A 33 -6.67 3.75 3.05
N ALA A 34 -6.32 4.20 1.87
CA ALA A 34 -6.62 3.50 0.63
C ALA A 34 -5.33 3.30 -0.15
N LEU A 35 -5.19 2.13 -0.74
CA LEU A 35 -4.05 1.79 -1.58
C LEU A 35 -4.48 1.78 -3.03
N ALA A 36 -3.79 2.55 -3.86
CA ALA A 36 -3.96 2.51 -5.30
C ALA A 36 -3.04 1.43 -5.87
N TYR A 37 -3.63 0.32 -6.27
CA TYR A 37 -2.91 -0.80 -6.87
C TYR A 37 -3.10 -0.78 -8.38
N GLN A 38 -2.01 -0.75 -9.10
CA GLN A 38 -2.01 -0.79 -10.55
C GLN A 38 -0.97 -1.83 -10.99
N PRO A 39 -1.43 -3.01 -11.46
CA PRO A 39 -0.50 -4.11 -11.78
C PRO A 39 0.42 -3.80 -12.95
N SER A 40 0.00 -2.91 -13.85
CA SER A 40 0.84 -2.48 -14.95
C SER A 40 0.48 -1.04 -15.33
N LYS A 41 1.33 -0.42 -16.14
CA LYS A 41 1.16 0.97 -16.55
C LYS A 41 -0.17 1.23 -17.26
N ASP A 42 -0.65 0.25 -18.01
CA ASP A 42 -1.88 0.37 -18.80
C ASP A 42 -3.10 -0.25 -18.12
N ALA A 43 -2.94 -0.81 -16.95
CA ALA A 43 -4.05 -1.41 -16.22
C ALA A 43 -4.84 -0.36 -15.46
N ASP A 44 -6.10 -0.64 -15.22
CA ASP A 44 -6.94 0.17 -14.37
C ASP A 44 -6.45 0.10 -12.91
N THR A 45 -6.63 1.21 -12.20
CA THR A 45 -6.29 1.25 -10.78
C THR A 45 -7.36 0.54 -9.96
N THR A 46 -6.93 -0.37 -9.11
CA THR A 46 -7.79 -1.00 -8.11
C THR A 46 -7.55 -0.32 -6.77
N TRP A 47 -8.61 0.12 -6.13
CA TRP A 47 -8.53 0.74 -4.81
C TRP A 47 -8.78 -0.29 -3.73
N ILE A 48 -7.90 -0.33 -2.75
CA ILE A 48 -7.97 -1.29 -1.65
C ILE A 48 -8.04 -0.50 -0.35
N ASP A 49 -9.07 -0.74 0.45
CA ASP A 49 -9.18 -0.11 1.76
C ASP A 49 -8.22 -0.81 2.73
N LEU A 50 -7.36 -0.03 3.34
CA LEU A 50 -6.38 -0.53 4.31
C LEU A 50 -6.85 -0.24 5.73
N THR A 51 -6.76 -1.24 6.58
CA THR A 51 -7.04 -1.10 8.01
C THR A 51 -5.88 -1.65 8.80
N VAL A 52 -5.30 -0.83 9.65
CA VAL A 52 -4.25 -1.25 10.60
C VAL A 52 -4.88 -1.26 11.98
N TRP A 53 -4.89 -2.41 12.60
CA TRP A 53 -5.53 -2.61 13.90
C TRP A 53 -4.57 -2.36 15.06
N GLU A 54 -5.11 -1.95 16.20
CA GLU A 54 -4.36 -2.02 17.44
C GLU A 54 -3.88 -3.46 17.67
N ASP A 55 -2.82 -3.63 18.49
CA ASP A 55 -2.32 -4.98 18.78
C ASP A 55 -3.26 -5.70 19.75
N ASN A 56 -2.94 -6.96 20.06
CA ASN A 56 -3.76 -7.80 20.93
C ASN A 56 -3.89 -7.27 22.37
N GLU A 57 -2.98 -6.38 22.75
CA GLU A 57 -2.98 -5.76 24.08
C GLU A 57 -3.54 -4.35 24.10
N GLY A 58 -4.05 -3.90 22.95
CA GLY A 58 -4.63 -2.57 22.81
C GLY A 58 -3.62 -1.46 22.53
N ASN A 59 -2.37 -1.81 22.23
CA ASN A 59 -1.34 -0.80 21.93
C ASN A 59 -1.49 -0.29 20.52
N THR A 60 -1.21 1.00 20.35
CA THR A 60 -1.28 1.70 19.08
C THR A 60 0.03 2.40 18.71
N ASP A 61 1.13 2.01 19.35
CA ASP A 61 2.43 2.66 19.11
C ASP A 61 2.87 2.57 17.65
N HIS A 62 2.54 1.47 16.99
CA HIS A 62 2.85 1.29 15.57
C HIS A 62 2.09 2.26 14.67
N PHE A 63 0.96 2.82 15.12
CA PHE A 63 0.22 3.81 14.33
C PHE A 63 1.06 5.07 14.10
N ASP A 64 1.70 5.56 15.14
CA ASP A 64 2.51 6.77 15.05
C ASP A 64 3.67 6.58 14.07
N ALA A 65 4.33 5.43 14.12
CA ALA A 65 5.42 5.13 13.19
C ALA A 65 4.93 5.09 11.75
N ILE A 66 3.79 4.46 11.50
CA ILE A 66 3.22 4.38 10.15
C ILE A 66 2.84 5.77 9.64
N ILE A 67 2.17 6.56 10.47
CA ILE A 67 1.72 7.91 10.11
C ILE A 67 2.93 8.81 9.84
N ASP A 68 3.98 8.70 10.65
CA ASP A 68 5.17 9.53 10.50
C ASP A 68 5.98 9.16 9.26
N GLU A 69 6.05 7.89 8.92
CA GLU A 69 6.88 7.43 7.82
C GLU A 69 6.18 7.44 6.46
N THR A 70 4.86 7.46 6.44
CA THR A 70 4.10 7.39 5.19
C THR A 70 3.03 8.47 5.14
N SER A 71 2.76 8.96 3.95
CA SER A 71 1.78 10.00 3.72
C SER A 71 1.08 9.78 2.38
N LYS A 72 0.11 10.63 2.06
CA LYS A 72 -0.57 10.58 0.77
C LYS A 72 0.47 10.58 -0.36
N GLY A 73 0.34 9.64 -1.27
CA GLY A 73 1.24 9.49 -2.40
C GLY A 73 2.45 8.61 -2.15
N SER A 74 2.73 8.26 -0.88
CA SER A 74 3.86 7.36 -0.59
C SER A 74 3.68 6.02 -1.27
N ARG A 75 4.78 5.53 -1.85
CA ARG A 75 4.80 4.16 -2.36
C ARG A 75 5.13 3.21 -1.23
N VAL A 76 4.30 2.19 -1.08
CA VAL A 76 4.42 1.26 0.05
C VAL A 76 4.23 -0.17 -0.43
N ILE A 77 4.80 -1.09 0.33
CA ILE A 77 4.48 -2.52 0.25
C ILE A 77 3.61 -2.82 1.47
N VAL A 78 2.45 -3.41 1.23
CA VAL A 78 1.50 -3.79 2.26
C VAL A 78 1.42 -5.29 2.31
N GLN A 79 1.60 -5.86 3.50
CA GLN A 79 1.41 -7.27 3.75
C GLN A 79 0.21 -7.43 4.68
N GLY A 80 -0.68 -8.33 4.35
CA GLY A 80 -1.86 -8.54 5.16
C GLY A 80 -2.84 -9.52 4.53
N ARG A 81 -4.05 -9.46 5.04
CA ARG A 81 -5.13 -10.31 4.57
C ARG A 81 -6.03 -9.50 3.65
N PHE A 82 -6.13 -9.93 2.40
CA PHE A 82 -6.95 -9.27 1.39
C PHE A 82 -8.27 -10.00 1.24
N LYS A 83 -9.37 -9.24 1.30
CA LYS A 83 -10.71 -9.77 1.12
C LYS A 83 -11.49 -8.96 0.12
N ALA A 84 -12.20 -9.64 -0.78
CA ALA A 84 -13.16 -9.00 -1.64
C ALA A 84 -14.42 -8.66 -0.85
N ARG A 85 -15.06 -7.57 -1.20
CA ARG A 85 -16.36 -7.20 -0.66
C ARG A 85 -17.26 -6.74 -1.79
N ASP A 86 -18.57 -6.98 -1.61
CA ASP A 86 -19.57 -6.47 -2.52
C ASP A 86 -20.18 -5.20 -1.93
N TYR A 87 -20.38 -4.20 -2.78
CA TYR A 87 -21.05 -2.97 -2.38
C TYR A 87 -21.85 -2.43 -3.55
N LYS A 88 -22.71 -1.47 -3.28
CA LYS A 88 -23.48 -0.80 -4.33
C LYS A 88 -22.98 0.62 -4.50
N ALA A 89 -22.77 1.02 -5.75
CA ALA A 89 -22.48 2.41 -6.06
C ALA A 89 -23.70 3.29 -5.80
N LYS A 90 -23.54 4.60 -5.82
CA LYS A 90 -24.63 5.55 -5.58
C LYS A 90 -25.80 5.36 -6.52
N ASP A 91 -25.56 4.87 -7.73
CA ASP A 91 -26.59 4.59 -8.73
C ASP A 91 -27.25 3.22 -8.58
N GLY A 92 -26.87 2.46 -7.54
CA GLY A 92 -27.39 1.12 -7.29
C GLY A 92 -26.66 0.00 -8.01
N THR A 93 -25.65 0.32 -8.81
CA THR A 93 -24.87 -0.69 -9.55
C THR A 93 -24.05 -1.56 -8.59
N PRO A 94 -24.16 -2.90 -8.69
CA PRO A 94 -23.30 -3.79 -7.90
C PRO A 94 -21.82 -3.63 -8.29
N LYS A 95 -20.96 -3.49 -7.30
CA LYS A 95 -19.51 -3.38 -7.51
C LYS A 95 -18.77 -4.22 -6.50
N LYS A 96 -17.54 -4.60 -6.87
CA LYS A 96 -16.63 -5.29 -5.96
C LYS A 96 -15.53 -4.35 -5.52
N GLY A 97 -15.24 -4.36 -4.21
CA GLY A 97 -14.12 -3.67 -3.64
C GLY A 97 -13.19 -4.65 -2.95
N TRP A 98 -12.11 -4.14 -2.40
CA TRP A 98 -11.13 -4.92 -1.66
C TRP A 98 -10.81 -4.25 -0.34
N ASN A 99 -10.67 -5.07 0.70
CA ASN A 99 -10.20 -4.64 2.01
C ASN A 99 -8.95 -5.41 2.35
N CYS A 100 -8.04 -4.75 3.06
CA CYS A 100 -6.85 -5.40 3.60
C CYS A 100 -6.72 -5.10 5.07
N SER A 101 -6.64 -6.16 5.89
CA SER A 101 -6.21 -6.05 7.28
C SER A 101 -4.69 -6.13 7.26
N VAL A 102 -4.04 -5.01 7.56
CA VAL A 102 -2.61 -4.85 7.37
C VAL A 102 -1.84 -5.48 8.52
N TRP A 103 -0.89 -6.36 8.20
CA TRP A 103 0.03 -6.94 9.17
C TRP A 103 1.35 -6.16 9.21
N ASN A 104 1.83 -5.76 8.04
CA ASN A 104 3.05 -4.97 7.91
C ASN A 104 2.91 -4.00 6.76
N ILE A 105 3.55 -2.86 6.88
CA ILE A 105 3.63 -1.87 5.82
C ILE A 105 5.03 -1.28 5.81
N ALA A 106 5.61 -1.11 4.64
CA ALA A 106 6.94 -0.54 4.49
C ALA A 106 6.94 0.47 3.36
N LYS A 107 7.62 1.58 3.57
CA LYS A 107 7.80 2.58 2.52
C LYS A 107 8.86 2.10 1.53
N VAL A 108 8.53 2.24 0.26
CA VAL A 108 9.47 1.92 -0.84
C VAL A 108 10.15 3.22 -1.24
N ILE A 109 11.47 3.23 -1.18
CA ILE A 109 12.27 4.37 -1.60
C ILE A 109 12.94 4.01 -2.92
N ARG A 110 12.62 4.77 -3.96
CA ARG A 110 13.23 4.59 -5.27
C ARG A 110 14.28 5.65 -5.51
N PRO A 111 15.44 5.29 -6.02
CA PRO A 111 16.39 6.30 -6.49
C PRO A 111 15.74 7.15 -7.57
N SER A 112 15.90 8.47 -7.46
CA SER A 112 15.40 9.37 -8.50
C SER A 112 16.36 9.40 -9.66
N MET A 113 15.85 9.22 -10.88
CA MET A 113 16.63 9.31 -12.09
C MET A 113 17.23 10.70 -12.30
N LYS A 114 16.48 11.73 -11.91
CA LYS A 114 16.92 13.12 -12.04
C LYS A 114 17.99 13.51 -11.03
N LYS A 115 18.10 12.77 -9.95
CA LYS A 115 19.03 13.03 -8.86
C LYS A 115 19.97 11.86 -8.64
N ASP A 116 20.21 11.10 -9.70
CA ASP A 116 21.13 9.98 -9.65
C ASP A 116 22.48 10.50 -9.19
N PRO A 117 23.01 10.04 -8.04
CA PRO A 117 24.31 10.47 -7.55
C PRO A 117 25.45 10.10 -8.48
N TYR A 118 25.21 9.19 -9.39
CA TYR A 118 26.19 8.75 -10.38
C TYR A 118 26.25 9.68 -11.58
N ASN A 119 25.40 10.71 -11.61
CA ASN A 119 25.45 11.77 -12.60
C ASN A 119 25.53 11.26 -14.04
N GLY A 120 24.61 10.39 -14.38
CA GLY A 120 24.55 9.77 -15.70
C GLY A 120 25.39 8.52 -15.84
N ALA A 121 26.17 8.19 -14.84
CA ALA A 121 26.83 6.89 -14.81
C ALA A 121 25.79 5.82 -14.47
N SER A 122 25.87 4.70 -15.15
CA SER A 122 24.99 3.59 -14.85
C SER A 122 25.48 2.83 -13.64
N LEU A 123 24.55 2.35 -12.82
CA LEU A 123 24.88 1.37 -11.80
C LEU A 123 25.32 0.10 -12.52
N VAL A 124 26.48 -0.43 -12.17
CA VAL A 124 27.05 -1.59 -12.85
C VAL A 124 27.03 -2.79 -11.92
N VAL A 125 26.44 -3.88 -12.38
CA VAL A 125 26.47 -5.16 -11.69
C VAL A 125 27.04 -6.18 -12.68
N ASP A 126 28.09 -6.88 -12.27
CA ASP A 126 28.79 -7.87 -13.11
C ASP A 126 29.24 -7.31 -14.46
N GLY A 127 29.67 -6.05 -14.47
CA GLY A 127 30.15 -5.39 -15.67
C GLY A 127 29.06 -4.91 -16.62
N LYS A 128 27.78 -5.06 -16.25
CA LYS A 128 26.65 -4.60 -17.06
C LYS A 128 25.87 -3.52 -16.33
N PRO A 129 25.43 -2.47 -17.04
CA PRO A 129 24.60 -1.46 -16.41
C PRO A 129 23.24 -2.02 -16.03
N VAL A 130 22.74 -1.61 -14.85
CA VAL A 130 21.41 -1.96 -14.39
C VAL A 130 20.47 -0.85 -14.82
N GLN A 131 19.40 -1.23 -15.52
CA GLN A 131 18.39 -0.27 -15.95
C GLN A 131 17.52 0.15 -14.77
N PRO A 132 17.28 1.44 -14.60
CA PRO A 132 16.42 1.91 -13.52
C PRO A 132 14.98 1.37 -13.66
N GLY A 133 14.42 0.94 -12.57
CA GLY A 133 13.07 0.41 -12.54
C GLY A 133 12.92 -1.03 -12.99
N GLU A 134 14.01 -1.64 -13.40
CA GLU A 134 14.03 -3.04 -13.79
C GLU A 134 14.12 -3.93 -12.54
N ASP A 135 13.22 -4.88 -12.42
CA ASP A 135 13.20 -5.90 -11.36
C ASP A 135 13.31 -5.38 -9.92
N TRP A 136 12.86 -4.14 -9.68
CA TRP A 136 12.87 -3.57 -8.34
C TRP A 136 11.71 -4.05 -7.46
N PHE A 137 10.72 -4.70 -8.05
CA PHE A 137 9.51 -5.16 -7.36
C PHE A 137 9.09 -6.53 -7.85
#